data_bac043e592df9bea6f259cea45f3995a
#
_entry.id   bac043e592df9bea6f259cea45f3995a
#
_cell.length_a   1.000
_cell.length_b   1.000
_cell.length_c   1.000
_cell.angle_alpha   90.00
_cell.angle_beta   90.00
_cell.angle_gamma   90.00
#
_symmetry.space_group_name_H-M   'P 1'
#
loop_
_entity.id
_entity.type
_entity.pdbx_description
1 polymer ?
#
loop_
_entity_poly.entity_id
_entity_poly.type
_entity_poly.pdbx_seq_one_letter_code
_entity_poly.pdbx_strand_id
1 'polypeptide(L)'
;ITNYDEIKEIINKQSKIDILVNNAGNNIPEHFTKVKTKNMEYLVKINTVATFNLAQLCALRMIKAKNRKKIGGAIVNMSSQMGHVGGPIRSVYNMNKWGLEGLTKGMSLDLAKYNIRVNTVCPTFVVTPMTKKFLKNKKFKRETLNNIPLGRFAELSEIASSVVFLASDAASMITGT
;
A
#
# COMPACT_ATOMS: atom_id res chain seq x y z
N ILE A 1 10.37 2.38 9.59
CA ILE A 1 9.69 3.21 8.60
C ILE A 1 9.03 4.47 9.19
N THR A 2 8.74 4.52 10.48
CA THR A 2 8.09 5.67 11.13
C THR A 2 9.05 6.74 11.64
N ASN A 3 10.36 6.57 11.50
CA ASN A 3 11.37 7.56 11.79
C ASN A 3 11.74 8.30 10.49
N TYR A 4 11.27 9.54 10.36
CA TYR A 4 11.44 10.34 9.14
C TYR A 4 12.91 10.63 8.81
N ASP A 5 13.70 11.03 9.81
CA ASP A 5 15.09 11.43 9.59
C ASP A 5 15.95 10.26 9.16
N GLU A 6 15.77 9.09 9.76
CA GLU A 6 16.46 7.86 9.40
C GLU A 6 16.12 7.43 7.96
N ILE A 7 14.82 7.47 7.58
CA ILE A 7 14.39 7.16 6.22
C ILE A 7 14.99 8.15 5.22
N LYS A 8 14.95 9.44 5.54
CA LYS A 8 15.51 10.50 4.71
C LYS A 8 17.02 10.29 4.47
N GLU A 9 17.75 9.91 5.51
CA GLU A 9 19.17 9.58 5.40
C GLU A 9 19.40 8.39 4.47
N ILE A 10 18.65 7.29 4.64
CA ILE A 10 18.73 6.10 3.81
C ILE A 10 18.43 6.43 2.34
N ILE A 11 17.34 7.17 2.07
CA ILE A 11 16.95 7.56 0.71
C ILE A 11 17.96 8.49 0.08
N ASN A 12 18.57 9.40 0.84
CA ASN A 12 19.61 10.30 0.33
C ASN A 12 20.91 9.58 -0.06
N LYS A 13 21.21 8.45 0.55
CA LYS A 13 22.37 7.61 0.19
C LYS A 13 22.17 6.82 -1.11
N GLN A 14 20.91 6.70 -1.61
CA GLN A 14 20.67 5.99 -2.86
C GLN A 14 21.12 6.83 -4.06
N SER A 15 21.90 6.26 -4.94
CA SER A 15 22.31 6.92 -6.19
C SER A 15 21.13 7.10 -7.15
N LYS A 16 20.22 6.12 -7.18
CA LYS A 16 19.06 6.09 -8.07
C LYS A 16 17.91 5.32 -7.42
N ILE A 17 16.69 5.77 -7.66
CA ILE A 17 15.46 5.06 -7.33
C ILE A 17 14.57 5.09 -8.56
N ASP A 18 14.15 3.93 -9.05
CA ASP A 18 13.23 3.78 -10.18
C ASP A 18 11.87 3.26 -9.75
N ILE A 19 11.83 2.42 -8.74
CA ILE A 19 10.62 1.77 -8.24
C ILE A 19 10.55 1.93 -6.72
N LEU A 20 9.36 2.27 -6.23
CA LEU A 20 9.01 2.20 -4.81
C LEU A 20 7.81 1.27 -4.62
N VAL A 21 7.93 0.32 -3.71
CA VAL A 21 6.78 -0.48 -3.23
C VAL A 21 6.53 -0.14 -1.77
N ASN A 22 5.47 0.61 -1.50
CA ASN A 22 5.00 0.92 -0.15
C ASN A 22 4.21 -0.27 0.40
N ASN A 23 4.90 -1.22 1.02
CA ASN A 23 4.29 -2.45 1.54
C ASN A 23 4.13 -2.47 3.06
N ALA A 24 4.92 -1.70 3.80
CA ALA A 24 4.86 -1.70 5.26
C ALA A 24 3.49 -1.21 5.77
N GLY A 25 2.91 -1.96 6.69
CA GLY A 25 1.62 -1.62 7.28
C GLY A 25 1.22 -2.58 8.37
N ASN A 26 0.22 -2.19 9.15
CA ASN A 26 -0.32 -3.02 10.22
C ASN A 26 -1.84 -2.83 10.38
N ASN A 27 -2.46 -3.76 11.11
CA ASN A 27 -3.88 -3.72 11.44
C ASN A 27 -4.09 -4.20 12.88
N ILE A 28 -4.84 -3.42 13.66
CA ILE A 28 -5.27 -3.76 15.02
C ILE A 28 -6.80 -3.72 15.01
N PRO A 29 -7.47 -4.89 14.91
CA PRO A 29 -8.92 -4.95 14.93
C PRO A 29 -9.49 -4.57 16.29
N GLU A 30 -10.32 -3.52 16.33
CA GLU A 30 -11.03 -3.06 17.51
C GLU A 30 -12.44 -2.63 17.11
N HIS A 31 -13.43 -2.90 18.01
CA HIS A 31 -14.77 -2.36 17.84
C HIS A 31 -14.73 -0.83 17.89
N PHE A 32 -15.46 -0.14 17.02
CA PHE A 32 -15.36 1.33 16.86
C PHE A 32 -15.45 2.07 18.21
N THR A 33 -16.40 1.72 19.06
CA THR A 33 -16.60 2.35 20.36
C THR A 33 -15.53 2.01 21.42
N LYS A 34 -14.60 1.10 21.08
CA LYS A 34 -13.52 0.63 21.97
C LYS A 34 -12.13 0.86 21.41
N VAL A 35 -12.03 1.56 20.28
CA VAL A 35 -10.74 1.91 19.69
C VAL A 35 -9.92 2.74 20.69
N LYS A 36 -8.73 2.26 21.00
CA LYS A 36 -7.79 3.00 21.87
C LYS A 36 -7.07 4.05 21.05
N THR A 37 -7.03 5.29 21.54
CA THR A 37 -6.35 6.41 20.86
C THR A 37 -4.93 6.06 20.44
N LYS A 38 -4.14 5.44 21.33
CA LYS A 38 -2.77 5.00 21.03
C LYS A 38 -2.68 4.04 19.83
N ASN A 39 -3.68 3.16 19.65
CA ASN A 39 -3.71 2.22 18.53
C ASN A 39 -4.10 2.93 17.23
N MET A 40 -5.03 3.87 17.31
CA MET A 40 -5.42 4.72 16.19
C MET A 40 -4.22 5.55 15.69
N GLU A 41 -3.54 6.26 16.60
CA GLU A 41 -2.35 7.06 16.30
C GLU A 41 -1.23 6.21 15.69
N TYR A 42 -0.95 5.04 16.26
CA TYR A 42 0.03 4.10 15.73
C TYR A 42 -0.32 3.65 14.31
N LEU A 43 -1.58 3.27 14.05
CA LEU A 43 -2.03 2.83 12.73
C LEU A 43 -1.98 3.96 11.70
N VAL A 44 -2.36 5.17 12.07
CA VAL A 44 -2.24 6.35 11.19
C VAL A 44 -0.76 6.64 10.90
N LYS A 45 0.09 6.58 11.92
CA LYS A 45 1.53 6.82 11.76
C LYS A 45 2.17 5.83 10.78
N ILE A 46 1.88 4.52 10.90
CA ILE A 46 2.54 3.50 10.07
C ILE A 46 1.89 3.36 8.68
N ASN A 47 0.55 3.39 8.58
CA ASN A 47 -0.14 3.11 7.31
C ASN A 47 -0.30 4.34 6.43
N THR A 48 -0.33 5.55 7.01
CA THR A 48 -0.61 6.79 6.27
C THR A 48 0.59 7.72 6.26
N VAL A 49 1.04 8.19 7.42
CA VAL A 49 2.11 9.20 7.51
C VAL A 49 3.44 8.66 6.99
N ALA A 50 3.83 7.45 7.41
CA ALA A 50 5.09 6.85 6.96
C ALA A 50 5.07 6.54 5.46
N THR A 51 3.93 6.08 4.93
CA THR A 51 3.74 5.82 3.50
C THR A 51 3.86 7.11 2.69
N PHE A 52 3.20 8.19 3.14
CA PHE A 52 3.29 9.50 2.50
C PHE A 52 4.73 10.01 2.48
N ASN A 53 5.40 10.01 3.63
CA ASN A 53 6.77 10.52 3.77
C ASN A 53 7.76 9.76 2.87
N LEU A 54 7.69 8.42 2.86
CA LEU A 54 8.55 7.60 2.02
C LEU A 54 8.27 7.82 0.53
N ALA A 55 6.99 7.91 0.14
CA ALA A 55 6.60 8.20 -1.23
C ALA A 55 7.13 9.57 -1.69
N GLN A 56 7.01 10.61 -0.85
CA GLN A 56 7.50 11.95 -1.15
C GLN A 56 9.02 11.97 -1.32
N LEU A 57 9.76 11.37 -0.39
CA LEU A 57 11.23 11.29 -0.45
C LEU A 57 11.71 10.56 -1.72
N CYS A 58 11.09 9.42 -2.03
CA CYS A 58 11.42 8.65 -3.23
C CYS A 58 11.05 9.42 -4.51
N ALA A 59 9.87 10.05 -4.57
CA ALA A 59 9.45 10.86 -5.71
C ALA A 59 10.43 12.01 -5.98
N LEU A 60 10.88 12.72 -4.94
CA LEU A 60 11.89 13.77 -5.07
C LEU A 60 13.22 13.24 -5.63
N ARG A 61 13.65 12.04 -5.23
CA ARG A 61 14.84 11.38 -5.79
C ARG A 61 14.62 10.94 -7.24
N MET A 62 13.46 10.38 -7.55
CA MET A 62 13.08 9.99 -8.89
C MET A 62 13.09 11.21 -9.83
N ILE A 63 12.48 12.33 -9.44
CA ILE A 63 12.41 13.57 -10.25
C ILE A 63 13.79 14.12 -10.56
N LYS A 64 14.73 14.08 -9.61
CA LYS A 64 16.10 14.55 -9.77
C LYS A 64 16.99 13.64 -10.63
N ALA A 65 16.56 12.43 -10.92
CA ALA A 65 17.37 11.49 -11.68
C ALA A 65 17.53 11.94 -13.14
N LYS A 66 18.75 11.81 -13.66
CA LYS A 66 19.07 12.16 -15.06
C LYS A 66 18.18 11.36 -16.02
N ASN A 67 17.65 12.02 -17.04
CA ASN A 67 16.76 11.42 -18.06
C ASN A 67 15.46 10.82 -17.50
N ARG A 68 14.94 11.28 -16.36
CA ARG A 68 13.73 10.74 -15.75
C ARG A 68 12.53 10.70 -16.71
N LYS A 69 12.26 11.78 -17.43
CA LYS A 69 11.14 11.84 -18.39
C LYS A 69 11.20 10.74 -19.46
N LYS A 70 12.39 10.30 -19.84
CA LYS A 70 12.59 9.23 -20.81
C LYS A 70 12.50 7.83 -20.18
N ILE A 71 13.08 7.67 -19.00
CA ILE A 71 13.16 6.36 -18.31
C ILE A 71 11.86 6.03 -17.56
N GLY A 72 11.21 7.05 -16.98
CA GLY A 72 10.05 6.86 -16.13
C GLY A 72 10.37 6.35 -14.73
N GLY A 73 9.34 6.17 -13.92
CA GLY A 73 9.40 5.59 -12.58
C GLY A 73 8.06 5.01 -12.16
N ALA A 74 8.04 4.16 -11.14
CA ALA A 74 6.81 3.55 -10.63
C ALA A 74 6.74 3.55 -9.11
N ILE A 75 5.58 3.91 -8.57
CA ILE A 75 5.24 3.77 -7.15
C ILE A 75 4.04 2.84 -7.06
N VAL A 76 4.18 1.76 -6.29
CA VAL A 76 3.10 0.81 -6.03
C VAL A 76 2.78 0.83 -4.54
N ASN A 77 1.57 1.23 -4.21
CA ASN A 77 1.09 1.28 -2.83
C ASN A 77 0.30 0.02 -2.50
N MET A 78 0.71 -0.72 -1.46
CA MET A 78 -0.04 -1.88 -0.99
C MET A 78 -1.24 -1.43 -0.17
N SER A 79 -2.39 -1.35 -0.84
CA SER A 79 -3.67 -1.04 -0.22
C SER A 79 -4.35 -2.30 0.34
N SER A 80 -5.61 -2.43 0.16
CA SER A 80 -6.44 -3.56 0.59
C SER A 80 -7.81 -3.45 -0.08
N GLN A 81 -8.56 -4.54 -0.17
CA GLN A 81 -10.00 -4.45 -0.43
C GLN A 81 -10.70 -3.47 0.53
N MET A 82 -10.16 -3.28 1.74
CA MET A 82 -10.65 -2.32 2.74
C MET A 82 -10.42 -0.85 2.37
N GLY A 83 -9.77 -0.56 1.26
CA GLY A 83 -9.74 0.75 0.60
C GLY A 83 -10.91 1.01 -0.33
N HIS A 84 -11.79 0.01 -0.56
CA HIS A 84 -12.95 0.09 -1.44
C HIS A 84 -14.26 -0.34 -0.77
N VAL A 85 -14.18 -1.14 0.30
CA VAL A 85 -15.34 -1.62 1.07
C VAL A 85 -15.10 -1.48 2.56
N GLY A 86 -16.17 -1.50 3.35
CA GLY A 86 -16.11 -1.52 4.81
C GLY A 86 -15.90 -2.92 5.36
N GLY A 87 -15.27 -3.01 6.54
CA GLY A 87 -15.15 -4.26 7.29
C GLY A 87 -15.40 -4.06 8.78
N PRO A 88 -16.06 -4.99 9.48
CA PRO A 88 -16.32 -4.88 10.90
C PRO A 88 -15.01 -4.83 11.68
N ILE A 89 -15.01 -4.12 12.81
CA ILE A 89 -13.89 -3.96 13.74
C ILE A 89 -12.58 -3.44 13.09
N ARG A 90 -12.68 -2.71 11.98
CA ARG A 90 -11.52 -2.20 11.19
C ARG A 90 -11.67 -0.73 10.79
N SER A 91 -12.42 0.07 11.54
CA SER A 91 -12.70 1.46 11.18
C SER A 91 -11.44 2.29 10.90
N VAL A 92 -10.42 2.20 11.77
CA VAL A 92 -9.13 2.90 11.58
C VAL A 92 -8.38 2.36 10.37
N TYR A 93 -8.35 1.04 10.19
CA TYR A 93 -7.70 0.43 9.03
C TYR A 93 -8.38 0.82 7.71
N ASN A 94 -9.73 0.82 7.68
CA ASN A 94 -10.51 1.31 6.55
C ASN A 94 -10.15 2.76 6.23
N MET A 95 -10.18 3.64 7.23
CA MET A 95 -9.80 5.06 7.07
C MET A 95 -8.43 5.21 6.42
N ASN A 96 -7.42 4.47 6.90
CA ASN A 96 -6.07 4.52 6.34
C ASN A 96 -6.01 4.02 4.90
N LYS A 97 -6.71 2.93 4.58
CA LYS A 97 -6.67 2.34 3.23
C LYS A 97 -7.46 3.15 2.21
N TRP A 98 -8.62 3.70 2.57
CA TRP A 98 -9.33 4.70 1.76
C TRP A 98 -8.49 5.96 1.54
N GLY A 99 -7.78 6.44 2.58
CA GLY A 99 -6.84 7.55 2.46
C GLY A 99 -5.70 7.25 1.47
N LEU A 100 -5.21 6.00 1.45
CA LEU A 100 -4.16 5.57 0.54
C LEU A 100 -4.63 5.54 -0.93
N GLU A 101 -5.89 5.15 -1.20
CA GLU A 101 -6.49 5.25 -2.53
C GLU A 101 -6.55 6.72 -3.00
N GLY A 102 -7.04 7.62 -2.13
CA GLY A 102 -7.05 9.07 -2.42
C GLY A 102 -5.65 9.64 -2.66
N LEU A 103 -4.68 9.29 -1.80
CA LEU A 103 -3.29 9.69 -1.97
C LEU A 103 -2.72 9.22 -3.31
N THR A 104 -2.97 7.98 -3.70
CA THR A 104 -2.51 7.41 -4.98
C THR A 104 -3.03 8.21 -6.17
N LYS A 105 -4.32 8.56 -6.17
CA LYS A 105 -4.93 9.39 -7.23
C LYS A 105 -4.31 10.78 -7.31
N GLY A 106 -4.15 11.47 -6.18
CA GLY A 106 -3.49 12.78 -6.14
C GLY A 106 -2.05 12.72 -6.64
N MET A 107 -1.26 11.78 -6.11
CA MET A 107 0.13 11.58 -6.55
C MET A 107 0.25 11.26 -8.04
N SER A 108 -0.68 10.47 -8.60
CA SER A 108 -0.65 10.12 -10.02
C SER A 108 -0.76 11.33 -10.93
N LEU A 109 -1.58 12.31 -10.57
CA LEU A 109 -1.75 13.57 -11.30
C LEU A 109 -0.52 14.47 -11.16
N ASP A 110 0.01 14.62 -9.94
CA ASP A 110 1.15 15.49 -9.66
C ASP A 110 2.45 14.98 -10.32
N LEU A 111 2.62 13.65 -10.41
CA LEU A 111 3.86 13.02 -10.85
C LEU A 111 3.86 12.61 -12.33
N ALA A 112 2.72 12.64 -13.01
CA ALA A 112 2.59 12.27 -14.43
C ALA A 112 3.54 13.07 -15.35
N LYS A 113 3.68 14.38 -15.12
CA LYS A 113 4.60 15.24 -15.89
C LYS A 113 6.08 14.84 -15.81
N TYR A 114 6.44 14.02 -14.83
CA TYR A 114 7.78 13.45 -14.67
C TYR A 114 7.88 12.01 -15.16
N ASN A 115 6.83 11.49 -15.80
CA ASN A 115 6.72 10.09 -16.21
C ASN A 115 6.88 9.11 -15.03
N ILE A 116 6.28 9.45 -13.88
CA ILE A 116 6.24 8.58 -12.69
C ILE A 116 4.79 8.14 -12.52
N ARG A 117 4.55 6.83 -12.59
CA ARG A 117 3.25 6.21 -12.41
C ARG A 117 3.04 5.86 -10.94
N VAL A 118 1.80 5.99 -10.46
CA VAL A 118 1.45 5.67 -9.07
C VAL A 118 0.15 4.85 -9.08
N ASN A 119 0.21 3.64 -8.55
CA ASN A 119 -0.93 2.71 -8.53
C ASN A 119 -1.05 2.01 -7.17
N THR A 120 -2.22 1.43 -6.92
CA THR A 120 -2.46 0.55 -5.77
C THR A 120 -2.58 -0.91 -6.19
N VAL A 121 -2.22 -1.80 -5.27
CA VAL A 121 -2.65 -3.20 -5.30
C VAL A 121 -3.51 -3.44 -4.07
N CYS A 122 -4.71 -3.98 -4.26
CA CYS A 122 -5.77 -4.08 -3.24
C CYS A 122 -6.11 -5.54 -2.92
N PRO A 123 -5.21 -6.29 -2.25
CA PRO A 123 -5.46 -7.69 -1.94
C PRO A 123 -6.68 -7.88 -1.05
N THR A 124 -7.38 -8.97 -1.26
CA THR A 124 -8.27 -9.55 -0.26
C THR A 124 -7.45 -10.38 0.74
N PHE A 125 -7.92 -11.55 1.17
CA PHE A 125 -7.20 -12.38 2.12
C PHE A 125 -6.09 -13.19 1.44
N VAL A 126 -4.87 -13.00 1.96
CA VAL A 126 -3.65 -13.74 1.59
C VAL A 126 -3.16 -14.48 2.82
N VAL A 127 -2.65 -15.69 2.68
CA VAL A 127 -2.10 -16.46 3.80
C VAL A 127 -0.73 -15.90 4.18
N THR A 128 -0.71 -15.09 5.23
CA THR A 128 0.49 -14.43 5.77
C THR A 128 0.61 -14.66 7.27
N PRO A 129 1.76 -14.37 7.90
CA PRO A 129 1.85 -14.36 9.38
C PRO A 129 0.78 -13.50 10.05
N MET A 130 0.40 -12.37 9.44
CA MET A 130 -0.65 -11.48 9.95
C MET A 130 -2.03 -12.14 9.92
N THR A 131 -2.37 -12.87 8.85
CA THR A 131 -3.71 -13.45 8.65
C THR A 131 -3.85 -14.84 9.23
N LYS A 132 -2.79 -15.63 9.36
CA LYS A 132 -2.82 -17.01 9.89
C LYS A 132 -3.56 -17.14 11.22
N LYS A 133 -3.41 -16.17 12.14
CA LYS A 133 -4.08 -16.20 13.44
C LYS A 133 -5.61 -16.11 13.33
N PHE A 134 -6.12 -15.31 12.37
CA PHE A 134 -7.57 -15.18 12.15
C PHE A 134 -8.15 -16.40 11.44
N LEU A 135 -7.38 -16.99 10.52
CA LEU A 135 -7.79 -18.16 9.73
C LEU A 135 -7.83 -19.46 10.54
N LYS A 136 -7.33 -19.48 11.78
CA LYS A 136 -7.54 -20.59 12.73
C LYS A 136 -9.00 -20.73 13.15
N ASN A 137 -9.78 -19.66 13.16
CA ASN A 137 -11.21 -19.70 13.41
C ASN A 137 -11.95 -20.26 12.20
N LYS A 138 -12.47 -21.49 12.30
CA LYS A 138 -13.14 -22.21 11.21
C LYS A 138 -14.35 -21.45 10.66
N LYS A 139 -15.14 -20.79 11.52
CA LYS A 139 -16.32 -20.00 11.11
C LYS A 139 -15.88 -18.82 10.28
N PHE A 140 -14.94 -18.02 10.81
CA PHE A 140 -14.39 -16.86 10.11
C PHE A 140 -13.75 -17.25 8.75
N LYS A 141 -12.98 -18.36 8.73
CA LYS A 141 -12.37 -18.88 7.50
C LYS A 141 -13.42 -19.19 6.44
N ARG A 142 -14.50 -19.92 6.83
CA ARG A 142 -15.58 -20.28 5.91
C ARG A 142 -16.33 -19.03 5.39
N GLU A 143 -16.70 -18.11 6.28
CA GLU A 143 -17.39 -16.88 5.91
C GLU A 143 -16.54 -16.01 4.97
N THR A 144 -15.22 -15.94 5.23
CA THR A 144 -14.30 -15.21 4.36
C THR A 144 -14.20 -15.86 2.98
N LEU A 145 -14.09 -17.19 2.90
CA LEU A 145 -14.02 -17.91 1.63
C LEU A 145 -15.30 -17.76 0.80
N ASN A 146 -16.46 -17.76 1.44
CA ASN A 146 -17.76 -17.55 0.75
C ASN A 146 -17.86 -16.19 0.05
N ASN A 147 -17.08 -15.20 0.51
CA ASN A 147 -17.03 -13.87 -0.11
C ASN A 147 -15.91 -13.72 -1.16
N ILE A 148 -15.16 -14.79 -1.43
CA ILE A 148 -14.13 -14.80 -2.48
C ILE A 148 -14.63 -15.68 -3.63
N PRO A 149 -15.01 -15.12 -4.79
CA PRO A 149 -15.60 -15.88 -5.89
C PRO A 149 -14.74 -17.07 -6.36
N LEU A 150 -13.40 -16.93 -6.29
CA LEU A 150 -12.47 -18.01 -6.65
C LEU A 150 -12.38 -19.13 -5.61
N GLY A 151 -13.10 -19.03 -4.47
CA GLY A 151 -13.20 -20.08 -3.45
C GLY A 151 -11.91 -20.39 -2.69
N ARG A 152 -10.87 -19.61 -2.86
CA ARG A 152 -9.57 -19.78 -2.18
C ARG A 152 -8.92 -18.48 -1.80
N PHE A 153 -8.02 -18.52 -0.84
CA PHE A 153 -7.15 -17.38 -0.52
C PHE A 153 -6.09 -17.20 -1.59
N ALA A 154 -5.66 -15.95 -1.79
CA ALA A 154 -4.55 -15.66 -2.68
C ALA A 154 -3.22 -16.12 -2.06
N GLU A 155 -2.29 -16.49 -2.92
CA GLU A 155 -0.89 -16.73 -2.57
C GLU A 155 -0.05 -15.46 -2.70
N LEU A 156 1.09 -15.44 -2.02
CA LEU A 156 1.99 -14.28 -2.06
C LEU A 156 2.52 -13.99 -3.46
N SER A 157 2.78 -15.05 -4.25
CA SER A 157 3.23 -14.95 -5.64
C SER A 157 2.20 -14.25 -6.54
N GLU A 158 0.90 -14.46 -6.32
CA GLU A 158 -0.17 -13.84 -7.12
C GLU A 158 -0.24 -12.33 -6.86
N ILE A 159 -0.03 -11.92 -5.59
CA ILE A 159 0.05 -10.49 -5.25
C ILE A 159 1.34 -9.87 -5.80
N ALA A 160 2.47 -10.56 -5.65
CA ALA A 160 3.76 -10.10 -6.16
C ALA A 160 3.74 -9.90 -7.68
N SER A 161 3.08 -10.79 -8.43
CA SER A 161 2.93 -10.67 -9.89
C SER A 161 2.20 -9.39 -10.28
N SER A 162 1.14 -9.00 -9.55
CA SER A 162 0.42 -7.74 -9.78
C SER A 162 1.32 -6.52 -9.50
N VAL A 163 2.13 -6.58 -8.44
CA VAL A 163 3.10 -5.52 -8.10
C VAL A 163 4.16 -5.39 -9.20
N VAL A 164 4.73 -6.51 -9.65
CA VAL A 164 5.74 -6.54 -10.72
C VAL A 164 5.17 -5.98 -12.01
N PHE A 165 3.96 -6.38 -12.40
CA PHE A 165 3.27 -5.83 -13.57
C PHE A 165 3.14 -4.31 -13.48
N LEU A 166 2.59 -3.77 -12.38
CA LEU A 166 2.39 -2.34 -12.21
C LEU A 166 3.72 -1.56 -12.11
N ALA A 167 4.78 -2.18 -11.63
CA ALA A 167 6.11 -1.59 -11.56
C ALA A 167 6.85 -1.59 -12.91
N SER A 168 6.48 -2.47 -13.84
CA SER A 168 7.15 -2.67 -15.12
C SER A 168 6.61 -1.77 -16.24
N ASP A 169 7.31 -1.74 -17.38
CA ASP A 169 6.91 -1.02 -18.58
C ASP A 169 5.64 -1.58 -19.25
N ALA A 170 5.27 -2.83 -18.94
CA ALA A 170 4.00 -3.42 -19.37
C ALA A 170 2.78 -2.62 -18.87
N ALA A 171 2.93 -1.84 -17.80
CA ALA A 171 1.91 -0.96 -17.24
C ALA A 171 2.15 0.53 -17.58
N SER A 172 2.83 0.85 -18.69
CA SER A 172 3.28 2.22 -19.06
C SER A 172 2.14 3.24 -19.15
N MET A 173 0.91 2.84 -19.46
CA MET A 173 -0.27 3.70 -19.50
C MET A 173 -1.22 3.54 -18.30
N ILE A 174 -0.77 2.86 -17.23
CA ILE A 174 -1.59 2.62 -16.04
C ILE A 174 -1.06 3.50 -14.89
N THR A 175 -1.88 4.46 -14.46
CA THR A 175 -1.59 5.31 -13.30
C THR A 175 -2.89 5.79 -12.65
N GLY A 176 -2.90 5.90 -11.33
CA GLY A 176 -4.06 6.35 -10.55
C GLY A 176 -5.12 5.26 -10.31
N THR A 177 -4.79 3.98 -10.52
CA THR A 177 -5.69 2.84 -10.26
C THR A 177 -5.46 2.24 -8.89
#